data_dee1c3bc38730cb83a8c322779a3c563
#
_entry.id   dee1c3bc38730cb83a8c322779a3c563
#
_cell.length_a   1.000
_cell.length_b   1.000
_cell.length_c   1.000
_cell.angle_alpha   90.00
_cell.angle_beta   90.00
_cell.angle_gamma   90.00
#
_symmetry.space_group_name_H-M   'P 1'
#
loop_
_entity.id
_entity.type
_entity.pdbx_description
1 polymer ?
#
loop_
_entity_poly.entity_id
_entity_poly.type
_entity_poly.pdbx_seq_one_letter_code
_entity_poly.pdbx_strand_id
1 'polypeptide(L)'
;MNKVQMVGRLTRDPESHVSGETAIAKFSIAVNRKFKRDGDTDADFFNCVAFGKTGEFVNKYFTKGMAIGISGRLTTGSYVNKEGQKVYTTDIVVEEAEFVEKKSVSAENAAGTAMPPLPPQMQQPQPQAMPPQYQQPAQAQPQYQMPPVQQPYPQAQP
;
A
#
# COMPACT_ATOMS: atom_id res chain seq x y z
N MET A 1 22.60 -7.98 -6.80
CA MET A 1 21.33 -7.76 -7.50
C MET A 1 20.65 -6.53 -6.92
N ASN A 2 20.24 -5.55 -7.76
CA ASN A 2 19.55 -4.33 -7.32
C ASN A 2 18.13 -4.36 -7.91
N LYS A 3 17.18 -4.89 -7.17
CA LYS A 3 15.77 -4.99 -7.56
C LYS A 3 14.87 -4.63 -6.39
N VAL A 4 13.85 -3.84 -6.67
CA VAL A 4 12.82 -3.42 -5.71
C VAL A 4 11.44 -3.66 -6.31
N GLN A 5 10.50 -4.11 -5.48
CA GLN A 5 9.09 -4.25 -5.83
C GLN A 5 8.27 -3.60 -4.74
N MET A 6 7.34 -2.74 -5.11
CA MET A 6 6.50 -2.00 -4.17
C MET A 6 5.09 -1.84 -4.72
N VAL A 7 4.15 -1.80 -3.79
CA VAL A 7 2.76 -1.38 -4.04
C VAL A 7 2.50 -0.14 -3.20
N GLY A 8 2.05 0.93 -3.84
CA GLY A 8 1.76 2.20 -3.17
C GLY A 8 0.68 2.98 -3.89
N ARG A 9 0.38 4.19 -3.40
CA ARG A 9 -0.54 5.13 -4.03
C ARG A 9 0.20 6.37 -4.50
N LEU A 10 -0.15 6.87 -5.68
CA LEU A 10 0.41 8.12 -6.16
C LEU A 10 0.01 9.28 -5.24
N THR A 11 0.99 10.07 -4.83
CA THR A 11 0.77 11.26 -3.96
C THR A 11 0.34 12.48 -4.76
N ARG A 12 0.69 12.52 -6.04
CA ARG A 12 0.37 13.57 -7.04
C ARG A 12 0.28 12.95 -8.43
N ASP A 13 -0.23 13.71 -9.37
CA ASP A 13 -0.25 13.30 -10.77
C ASP A 13 1.18 13.16 -11.29
N PRO A 14 1.45 12.20 -12.20
CA PRO A 14 2.77 12.04 -12.81
C PRO A 14 3.15 13.28 -13.61
N GLU A 15 4.39 13.74 -13.42
CA GLU A 15 4.96 14.83 -14.21
C GLU A 15 5.55 14.24 -15.50
N SER A 16 4.97 14.62 -16.63
CA SER A 16 5.43 14.18 -17.95
C SER A 16 6.56 15.08 -18.44
N HIS A 17 7.69 14.49 -18.76
CA HIS A 17 8.81 15.12 -19.43
C HIS A 17 9.18 14.33 -20.68
N VAL A 18 9.69 15.02 -21.69
CA VAL A 18 10.23 14.39 -22.89
C VAL A 18 11.69 14.77 -23.02
N SER A 19 12.57 13.78 -23.15
CA SER A 19 13.99 14.01 -23.41
C SER A 19 14.35 13.31 -24.73
N GLY A 20 14.50 14.10 -25.81
CA GLY A 20 14.60 13.57 -27.16
C GLY A 20 13.31 12.84 -27.55
N GLU A 21 13.43 11.58 -27.93
CA GLU A 21 12.27 10.70 -28.25
C GLU A 21 11.78 9.87 -27.08
N THR A 22 12.38 10.06 -25.88
CA THR A 22 12.07 9.25 -24.71
C THR A 22 11.10 9.98 -23.79
N ALA A 23 9.92 9.39 -23.58
CA ALA A 23 8.98 9.86 -22.56
C ALA A 23 9.52 9.52 -21.17
N ILE A 24 9.39 10.44 -20.23
CA ILE A 24 9.80 10.30 -18.84
C ILE A 24 8.60 10.65 -17.98
N ALA A 25 8.26 9.77 -17.04
CA ALA A 25 7.28 10.05 -15.99
C ALA A 25 8.00 10.16 -14.65
N LYS A 26 7.85 11.30 -13.96
CA LYS A 26 8.30 11.47 -12.58
C LYS A 26 7.08 11.52 -11.67
N PHE A 27 7.08 10.67 -10.66
CA PHE A 27 5.97 10.59 -9.70
C PHE A 27 6.47 10.16 -8.33
N SER A 28 5.64 10.31 -7.32
CA SER A 28 5.94 9.86 -5.95
C SER A 28 4.82 8.95 -5.47
N ILE A 29 5.20 7.88 -4.79
CA ILE A 29 4.27 6.93 -4.19
C ILE A 29 4.37 6.94 -2.67
N ALA A 30 3.23 6.77 -2.00
CA ALA A 30 3.13 6.51 -0.58
C ALA A 30 2.91 5.01 -0.37
N VAL A 31 3.79 4.39 0.40
CA VAL A 31 3.72 2.97 0.78
C VAL A 31 3.40 2.89 2.26
N ASN A 32 2.27 2.29 2.62
CA ASN A 32 1.86 2.18 4.01
C ASN A 32 2.83 1.30 4.80
N ARG A 33 3.20 1.75 6.00
CA ARG A 33 4.01 0.98 6.93
C ARG A 33 3.19 -0.17 7.51
N LYS A 34 3.78 -1.35 7.58
CA LYS A 34 3.15 -2.52 8.19
C LYS A 34 3.00 -2.36 9.72
N PHE A 35 3.97 -1.73 10.35
CA PHE A 35 3.98 -1.46 11.79
C PHE A 35 4.08 0.04 12.01
N LYS A 36 3.14 0.58 12.79
CA LYS A 36 3.07 1.99 13.16
C LYS A 36 3.44 2.15 14.63
N ARG A 37 4.14 3.24 14.96
CA ARG A 37 4.32 3.69 16.34
C ARG A 37 3.48 4.94 16.54
N ASP A 38 2.98 5.14 17.74
CA ASP A 38 2.24 6.36 18.07
C ASP A 38 3.11 7.60 17.81
N GLY A 39 2.62 8.50 16.95
CA GLY A 39 3.32 9.71 16.53
C GLY A 39 4.15 9.61 15.25
N ASP A 40 4.27 8.42 14.63
CA ASP A 40 4.96 8.24 13.35
C ASP A 40 4.04 8.50 12.14
N THR A 41 4.68 8.81 11.01
CA THR A 41 3.97 8.88 9.72
C THR A 41 3.47 7.50 9.30
N ASP A 42 2.25 7.45 8.78
CA ASP A 42 1.59 6.21 8.36
C ASP A 42 2.18 5.57 7.11
N ALA A 43 2.96 6.32 6.33
CA ALA A 43 3.52 5.88 5.06
C ALA A 43 4.94 6.40 4.83
N ASP A 44 5.69 5.65 4.07
CA ASP A 44 6.96 6.06 3.49
C ASP A 44 6.75 6.57 2.06
N PHE A 45 7.47 7.64 1.71
CA PHE A 45 7.34 8.29 0.40
C PHE A 45 8.57 8.00 -0.45
N PHE A 46 8.35 7.53 -1.67
CA PHE A 46 9.41 7.20 -2.61
C PHE A 46 9.25 7.97 -3.90
N ASN A 47 10.34 8.56 -4.37
CA ASN A 47 10.38 9.17 -5.70
C ASN A 47 10.68 8.10 -6.75
N CYS A 48 9.90 8.13 -7.82
CA CYS A 48 9.94 7.17 -8.90
C CYS A 48 10.14 7.89 -10.24
N VAL A 49 10.91 7.28 -11.11
CA VAL A 49 11.12 7.75 -12.48
C VAL A 49 10.95 6.58 -13.44
N ALA A 50 10.05 6.69 -14.38
CA ALA A 50 9.81 5.70 -15.44
C ALA A 50 10.22 6.28 -16.80
N PHE A 51 10.86 5.48 -17.64
CA PHE A 51 11.35 5.87 -18.95
C PHE A 51 10.63 5.12 -20.08
N GLY A 52 10.57 5.74 -21.26
CA GLY A 52 10.05 5.14 -22.49
C GLY A 52 8.61 4.67 -22.35
N LYS A 53 8.32 3.46 -22.81
CA LYS A 53 6.95 2.89 -22.80
C LYS A 53 6.32 2.84 -21.40
N THR A 54 7.11 2.53 -20.38
CA THR A 54 6.64 2.52 -18.97
C THR A 54 6.30 3.94 -18.51
N GLY A 55 7.10 4.95 -18.91
CA GLY A 55 6.81 6.35 -18.65
C GLY A 55 5.51 6.82 -19.33
N GLU A 56 5.32 6.49 -20.60
CA GLU A 56 4.06 6.77 -21.33
C GLU A 56 2.85 6.12 -20.68
N PHE A 57 3.00 4.85 -20.28
CA PHE A 57 1.95 4.09 -19.60
C PHE A 57 1.53 4.74 -18.29
N VAL A 58 2.51 5.15 -17.46
CA VAL A 58 2.22 5.81 -16.18
C VAL A 58 1.55 7.17 -16.42
N ASN A 59 2.08 8.00 -17.33
CA ASN A 59 1.51 9.32 -17.64
C ASN A 59 0.09 9.25 -18.19
N LYS A 60 -0.24 8.19 -18.94
CA LYS A 60 -1.54 8.05 -19.60
C LYS A 60 -2.63 7.51 -18.68
N TYR A 61 -2.27 6.60 -17.79
CA TYR A 61 -3.27 5.80 -17.09
C TYR A 61 -3.33 6.04 -15.59
N PHE A 62 -2.33 6.66 -14.98
CA PHE A 62 -2.29 6.89 -13.54
C PHE A 62 -2.48 8.34 -13.17
N THR A 63 -3.24 8.58 -12.11
CA THR A 63 -3.48 9.90 -11.53
C THR A 63 -3.27 9.83 -10.01
N LYS A 64 -3.23 11.00 -9.37
CA LYS A 64 -3.13 11.13 -7.91
C LYS A 64 -4.12 10.21 -7.19
N GLY A 65 -3.64 9.49 -6.19
CA GLY A 65 -4.43 8.60 -5.33
C GLY A 65 -4.62 7.19 -5.85
N MET A 66 -4.34 6.91 -7.14
CA MET A 66 -4.44 5.55 -7.69
C MET A 66 -3.37 4.64 -7.11
N ALA A 67 -3.72 3.38 -6.90
CA ALA A 67 -2.78 2.34 -6.49
C ALA A 67 -1.98 1.85 -7.70
N ILE A 68 -0.67 1.70 -7.51
CA ILE A 68 0.27 1.25 -8.53
C ILE A 68 1.21 0.20 -7.94
N GLY A 69 1.41 -0.89 -8.67
CA GLY A 69 2.50 -1.84 -8.45
C GLY A 69 3.69 -1.44 -9.33
N ILE A 70 4.86 -1.37 -8.75
CA ILE A 70 6.09 -1.06 -9.48
C ILE A 70 7.16 -2.11 -9.22
N SER A 71 7.93 -2.42 -10.26
CA SER A 71 9.15 -3.20 -10.20
C SER A 71 10.27 -2.40 -10.86
N GLY A 72 11.44 -2.37 -10.26
CA GLY A 72 12.56 -1.58 -10.76
C GLY A 72 13.81 -1.71 -9.93
N ARG A 73 14.69 -0.70 -10.00
CA ARG A 73 15.94 -0.65 -9.24
C ARG A 73 16.10 0.68 -8.51
N LEU A 74 16.83 0.66 -7.40
CA LEU A 74 17.23 1.87 -6.69
C LEU A 74 18.41 2.54 -7.39
N THR A 75 18.38 3.85 -7.47
CA THR A 75 19.49 4.67 -7.98
C THR A 75 19.72 5.81 -7.00
N THR A 76 20.99 6.01 -6.63
CA THR A 76 21.40 7.16 -5.81
C THR A 76 21.93 8.26 -6.70
N GLY A 77 21.55 9.48 -6.38
CA GLY A 77 22.04 10.69 -7.03
C GLY A 77 22.48 11.73 -6.00
N SER A 78 23.06 12.81 -6.45
CA SER A 78 23.30 13.98 -5.61
C SER A 78 23.19 15.24 -6.44
N TYR A 79 22.69 16.31 -5.82
CA TYR A 79 22.68 17.65 -6.39
C TYR A 79 23.10 18.67 -5.34
N VAL A 80 23.52 19.84 -5.77
CA VAL A 80 23.83 20.95 -4.88
C VAL A 80 22.60 21.84 -4.77
N ASN A 81 22.13 22.07 -3.55
CA ASN A 81 20.99 22.94 -3.31
C ASN A 81 21.39 24.43 -3.50
N LYS A 82 20.42 25.33 -3.41
CA LYS A 82 20.64 26.79 -3.55
C LYS A 82 21.59 27.36 -2.48
N GLU A 83 21.78 26.67 -1.39
CA GLU A 83 22.64 27.03 -0.26
C GLU A 83 24.06 26.46 -0.40
N GLY A 84 24.37 25.81 -1.51
CA GLY A 84 25.67 25.21 -1.78
C GLY A 84 25.93 23.87 -1.10
N GLN A 85 24.91 23.27 -0.45
CA GLN A 85 25.05 21.98 0.23
C GLN A 85 24.76 20.83 -0.73
N LYS A 86 25.55 19.77 -0.64
CA LYS A 86 25.36 18.54 -1.40
C LYS A 86 24.26 17.69 -0.77
N VAL A 87 23.16 17.52 -1.50
CA VAL A 87 22.01 16.69 -1.11
C VAL A 87 22.06 15.38 -1.86
N TYR A 88 21.97 14.28 -1.14
CA TYR A 88 21.88 12.93 -1.73
C TYR A 88 20.43 12.54 -1.90
N THR A 89 20.09 11.95 -3.04
CA THR A 89 18.77 11.42 -3.34
C THR A 89 18.85 9.92 -3.56
N THR A 90 17.76 9.24 -3.25
CA THR A 90 17.55 7.84 -3.61
C THR A 90 16.23 7.76 -4.34
N ASP A 91 16.29 7.42 -5.62
CA ASP A 91 15.15 7.37 -6.51
C ASP A 91 14.97 5.93 -7.02
N ILE A 92 13.74 5.56 -7.34
CA ILE A 92 13.41 4.27 -7.95
C ILE A 92 13.29 4.46 -9.46
N VAL A 93 14.15 3.80 -10.22
CA VAL A 93 13.99 3.68 -11.67
C VAL A 93 13.03 2.53 -11.93
N VAL A 94 11.82 2.86 -12.37
CA VAL A 94 10.74 1.90 -12.63
C VAL A 94 10.93 1.27 -13.99
N GLU A 95 11.02 -0.04 -14.00
CA GLU A 95 11.15 -0.89 -15.19
C GLU A 95 9.78 -1.40 -15.66
N GLU A 96 8.93 -1.77 -14.68
CA GLU A 96 7.57 -2.26 -14.90
C GLU A 96 6.59 -1.55 -13.97
N ALA A 97 5.41 -1.23 -14.48
CA ALA A 97 4.30 -0.66 -13.72
C ALA A 97 3.01 -1.40 -14.04
N GLU A 98 2.20 -1.68 -13.03
CA GLU A 98 0.96 -2.44 -13.16
C GLU A 98 -0.17 -1.85 -12.32
N PHE A 99 -1.43 -2.11 -12.74
CA PHE A 99 -2.60 -1.78 -11.93
C PHE A 99 -2.78 -2.78 -10.81
N VAL A 100 -2.92 -2.28 -9.58
CA VAL A 100 -3.19 -3.11 -8.40
C VAL A 100 -4.68 -3.13 -8.06
N GLU A 101 -5.37 -2.04 -8.33
CA GLU A 101 -6.82 -1.92 -8.14
C GLU A 101 -7.51 -1.96 -9.51
N LYS A 102 -8.61 -2.73 -9.62
CA LYS A 102 -9.51 -2.61 -10.75
C LYS A 102 -10.03 -1.17 -10.76
N LYS A 103 -9.93 -0.47 -11.89
CA LYS A 103 -10.55 0.83 -12.08
C LYS A 103 -12.02 0.70 -11.67
N SER A 104 -12.41 1.29 -10.55
CA SER A 104 -13.83 1.45 -10.25
C SER A 104 -14.37 2.31 -11.38
N VAL A 105 -15.18 1.72 -12.23
CA VAL A 105 -15.94 2.45 -13.25
C VAL A 105 -16.83 3.36 -12.43
N SER A 106 -16.47 4.63 -12.35
CA SER A 106 -17.34 5.66 -11.77
C SER A 106 -18.69 5.52 -12.48
N ALA A 107 -19.74 5.30 -11.71
CA ALA A 107 -21.08 5.09 -12.18
C ALA A 107 -21.63 6.42 -12.77
N GLU A 108 -21.16 6.77 -13.94
CA GLU A 108 -21.76 7.78 -14.80
C GLU A 108 -21.97 7.16 -16.18
N ASN A 109 -22.88 6.22 -16.25
CA ASN A 109 -23.71 5.82 -17.40
C ASN A 109 -24.55 4.58 -17.05
N ALA A 110 -25.40 4.70 -16.03
CA ALA A 110 -26.51 3.77 -15.85
C ALA A 110 -27.79 4.40 -16.43
N ALA A 111 -27.79 4.63 -17.75
CA ALA A 111 -29.02 4.82 -18.48
C ALA A 111 -29.11 3.70 -19.52
N GLY A 112 -29.94 2.71 -19.23
CA GLY A 112 -30.48 1.80 -20.21
C GLY A 112 -29.76 0.50 -20.46
N THR A 113 -29.95 -0.50 -19.60
CA THR A 113 -30.21 -1.87 -20.05
C THR A 113 -30.93 -2.59 -18.93
N ALA A 114 -32.23 -2.77 -19.12
CA ALA A 114 -33.09 -3.58 -18.26
C ALA A 114 -32.54 -5.01 -18.16
N MET A 115 -32.22 -5.46 -16.95
CA MET A 115 -31.93 -6.86 -16.69
C MET A 115 -33.20 -7.68 -16.99
N PRO A 116 -33.11 -8.83 -17.68
CA PRO A 116 -34.22 -9.75 -17.80
C PRO A 116 -34.58 -10.30 -16.41
N PRO A 117 -35.87 -10.53 -16.13
CA PRO A 117 -36.33 -11.02 -14.83
C PRO A 117 -35.77 -12.43 -14.57
N LEU A 118 -35.18 -12.62 -13.39
CA LEU A 118 -34.73 -13.92 -12.88
C LEU A 118 -35.94 -14.88 -12.76
N PRO A 119 -35.77 -16.17 -13.12
CA PRO A 119 -36.82 -17.16 -12.91
C PRO A 119 -37.11 -17.35 -11.41
N PRO A 120 -38.37 -17.69 -11.02
CA PRO A 120 -38.73 -17.83 -9.63
C PRO A 120 -37.94 -18.97 -8.97
N GLN A 121 -37.14 -18.63 -7.95
CA GLN A 121 -36.46 -19.64 -7.13
C GLN A 121 -37.52 -20.36 -6.30
N MET A 122 -37.55 -21.69 -6.43
CA MET A 122 -38.31 -22.60 -5.58
C MET A 122 -37.91 -22.36 -4.11
N GLN A 123 -38.90 -22.12 -3.28
CA GLN A 123 -38.77 -22.00 -1.83
C GLN A 123 -38.15 -23.27 -1.27
N GLN A 124 -36.94 -23.18 -0.72
CA GLN A 124 -36.39 -24.22 0.13
C GLN A 124 -37.11 -24.21 1.47
N PRO A 125 -37.41 -25.38 2.05
CA PRO A 125 -38.10 -25.47 3.35
C PRO A 125 -37.17 -24.95 4.46
N GLN A 126 -37.71 -24.14 5.37
CA GLN A 126 -37.07 -23.63 6.56
C GLN A 126 -36.57 -24.78 7.45
N PRO A 127 -35.30 -24.71 7.95
CA PRO A 127 -34.89 -25.64 9.00
C PRO A 127 -35.61 -25.34 10.31
N GLN A 128 -36.18 -26.38 10.90
CA GLN A 128 -36.89 -26.38 12.17
C GLN A 128 -35.93 -25.95 13.32
N ALA A 129 -36.50 -25.20 14.28
CA ALA A 129 -35.83 -24.73 15.48
C ALA A 129 -35.22 -25.90 16.29
N MET A 130 -33.93 -25.82 16.60
CA MET A 130 -33.26 -26.69 17.55
C MET A 130 -33.66 -26.32 18.99
N PRO A 131 -33.81 -27.30 19.92
CA PRO A 131 -34.07 -27.03 21.31
C PRO A 131 -32.85 -26.45 22.04
N PRO A 132 -33.03 -25.70 23.15
CA PRO A 132 -31.95 -25.03 23.84
C PRO A 132 -30.96 -26.02 24.50
N GLN A 133 -29.69 -25.88 24.16
CA GLN A 133 -28.61 -26.61 24.83
C GLN A 133 -28.29 -25.97 26.17
N TYR A 134 -28.16 -26.82 27.18
CA TYR A 134 -27.78 -26.54 28.55
C TYR A 134 -26.47 -25.77 28.65
N GLN A 135 -26.46 -24.72 29.47
CA GLN A 135 -25.28 -23.95 29.87
C GLN A 135 -24.33 -24.86 30.68
N GLN A 136 -23.11 -25.04 30.20
CA GLN A 136 -22.02 -25.61 30.99
C GLN A 136 -21.43 -24.54 31.91
N PRO A 137 -21.13 -24.87 33.17
CA PRO A 137 -20.53 -23.91 34.11
C PRO A 137 -19.09 -23.57 33.71
N ALA A 138 -18.76 -22.29 33.85
CA ALA A 138 -17.45 -21.73 33.57
C ALA A 138 -16.34 -22.41 34.38
N GLN A 139 -15.36 -22.99 33.69
CA GLN A 139 -14.13 -23.46 34.33
C GLN A 139 -13.23 -22.26 34.59
N ALA A 140 -12.81 -22.14 35.85
CA ALA A 140 -11.87 -21.15 36.35
C ALA A 140 -10.51 -21.25 35.61
N GLN A 141 -10.05 -20.11 35.07
CA GLN A 141 -8.72 -19.97 34.47
C GLN A 141 -7.65 -20.00 35.59
N PRO A 142 -6.55 -20.76 35.45
CA PRO A 142 -5.43 -20.69 36.39
C PRO A 142 -4.71 -19.34 36.27
N GLN A 143 -4.58 -18.61 37.38
CA GLN A 143 -3.76 -17.42 37.50
C GLN A 143 -2.28 -17.81 37.40
N TYR A 144 -1.61 -17.34 36.33
CA TYR A 144 -0.16 -17.37 36.24
C TYR A 144 0.42 -16.29 37.17
N GLN A 145 1.06 -16.74 38.27
CA GLN A 145 1.87 -15.87 39.12
C GLN A 145 3.15 -15.49 38.37
N MET A 146 3.38 -14.19 38.22
CA MET A 146 4.64 -13.67 37.68
C MET A 146 5.78 -13.91 38.68
N PRO A 147 6.98 -14.36 38.23
CA PRO A 147 8.15 -14.43 39.07
C PRO A 147 8.65 -13.04 39.48
N PRO A 148 9.25 -12.89 40.68
CA PRO A 148 9.70 -11.60 41.18
C PRO A 148 10.84 -11.01 40.31
N VAL A 149 10.74 -9.71 40.02
CA VAL A 149 11.76 -8.91 39.33
C VAL A 149 13.04 -8.89 40.14
N GLN A 150 14.13 -9.42 39.60
CA GLN A 150 15.47 -9.32 40.21
C GLN A 150 15.96 -7.87 40.17
N GLN A 151 16.41 -7.38 41.32
CA GLN A 151 17.00 -6.07 41.51
C GLN A 151 18.35 -5.96 40.79
N PRO A 152 18.70 -4.80 40.22
CA PRO A 152 20.00 -4.60 39.59
C PRO A 152 21.13 -4.55 40.61
N TYR A 153 22.24 -5.24 40.30
CA TYR A 153 23.46 -5.26 41.09
C TYR A 153 24.07 -3.84 41.20
N PRO A 154 24.60 -3.46 42.36
CA PRO A 154 25.34 -2.20 42.51
C PRO A 154 26.68 -2.27 41.76
N GLN A 155 26.94 -1.26 40.93
CA GLN A 155 28.21 -1.07 40.24
C GLN A 155 29.28 -0.67 41.28
N ALA A 156 30.37 -1.45 41.33
CA ALA A 156 31.59 -1.03 42.04
C ALA A 156 32.26 0.11 41.28
N GLN A 157 32.46 1.22 41.94
CA GLN A 157 33.37 2.29 41.48
C GLN A 157 34.80 1.98 41.91
N PRO A 158 35.82 2.42 41.12
CA PRO A 158 37.24 2.26 41.39
C PRO A 158 37.72 3.10 42.56
#